data_9f3b5d3a485bdfbb7061c365e601a6d0
#
_entry.id   9f3b5d3a485bdfbb7061c365e601a6d0
#
_cell.length_a   1.000
_cell.length_b   1.000
_cell.length_c   1.000
_cell.angle_alpha   90.00
_cell.angle_beta   90.00
_cell.angle_gamma   90.00
#
_symmetry.space_group_name_H-M   'P 1'
#
loop_
_entity.id
_entity.type
_entity.pdbx_description
1 polymer ?
#
loop_
_entity_poly.entity_id
_entity_poly.type
_entity_poly.pdbx_seq_one_letter_code
_entity_poly.pdbx_strand_id
1 'polypeptide(L)'
;MSNNHVHFETNINNTTYIVTLVDKSGSMASQGEAPAKRLCGFITDQKGDVTADVWTFSGHNTCKKIVNNKPSSEVIITQEDMSPDGSTAFWSSVCTVIDDMITNIMGMPEKPNTTILVLYTDGHENDSRDEYCGSKGMKITKNKIMEIQTKYNTIVYLLGANINSKEVGGSIGILPDYCIDYHHSEAGCTNVFRSASDAVTRLRSVNTNEERMHAARFSQLERTTSIQSPDEVTLPYRLRRS
;
A
#
# COMPACT_ATOMS: atom_id res chain seq x y z
N MET A 1 -23.18 48.50 -7.44
CA MET A 1 -22.67 47.74 -6.26
C MET A 1 -22.20 46.40 -6.76
N SER A 2 -20.90 46.28 -7.02
CA SER A 2 -20.30 45.03 -7.57
C SER A 2 -19.88 44.17 -6.40
N ASN A 3 -20.53 43.00 -6.31
CA ASN A 3 -20.16 41.94 -5.36
C ASN A 3 -18.84 41.28 -5.82
N ASN A 4 -17.75 41.67 -5.21
CA ASN A 4 -16.51 40.92 -5.30
C ASN A 4 -16.64 39.65 -4.44
N HIS A 5 -16.98 38.53 -5.03
CA HIS A 5 -16.75 37.22 -4.44
C HIS A 5 -15.22 36.97 -4.45
N VAL A 6 -14.61 37.17 -3.30
CA VAL A 6 -13.26 36.69 -3.06
C VAL A 6 -13.35 35.17 -2.97
N HIS A 7 -12.98 34.47 -4.06
CA HIS A 7 -12.66 33.06 -3.98
C HIS A 7 -11.39 32.92 -3.14
N PHE A 8 -11.55 32.50 -1.90
CA PHE A 8 -10.45 31.91 -1.15
C PHE A 8 -10.17 30.55 -1.78
N GLU A 9 -9.29 30.49 -2.75
CA GLU A 9 -8.58 29.24 -3.07
C GLU A 9 -7.74 28.92 -1.82
N THR A 10 -8.26 28.04 -0.98
CA THR A 10 -7.46 27.39 0.03
C THR A 10 -6.49 26.47 -0.72
N ASN A 11 -5.34 27.01 -1.10
CA ASN A 11 -4.19 26.25 -1.53
C ASN A 11 -3.68 25.49 -0.30
N ILE A 12 -4.38 24.42 0.06
CA ILE A 12 -3.88 23.47 1.04
C ILE A 12 -2.80 22.71 0.26
N ASN A 13 -1.53 23.05 0.52
CA ASN A 13 -0.41 22.22 0.09
C ASN A 13 -0.60 20.84 0.69
N ASN A 14 -1.29 19.97 -0.04
CA ASN A 14 -1.59 18.61 0.41
C ASN A 14 -0.38 17.72 0.09
N THR A 15 0.72 17.98 0.81
CA THR A 15 1.94 17.18 0.72
C THR A 15 1.66 15.75 1.18
N THR A 16 2.06 14.79 0.37
CA THR A 16 1.82 13.36 0.64
C THR A 16 3.13 12.58 0.58
N TYR A 17 3.38 11.76 1.56
CA TYR A 17 4.49 10.82 1.57
C TYR A 17 3.95 9.38 1.50
N ILE A 18 4.29 8.68 0.44
CA ILE A 18 3.88 7.29 0.19
C ILE A 18 5.08 6.38 0.34
N VAL A 19 4.98 5.41 1.22
CA VAL A 19 5.95 4.32 1.35
C VAL A 19 5.29 3.02 0.94
N THR A 20 5.94 2.24 0.09
CA THR A 20 5.47 0.92 -0.31
C THR A 20 6.48 -0.14 0.05
N LEU A 21 6.03 -1.23 0.65
CA LEU A 21 6.81 -2.44 0.89
C LEU A 21 6.20 -3.58 0.07
N VAL A 22 6.98 -4.11 -0.85
CA VAL A 22 6.53 -5.08 -1.84
C VAL A 22 7.26 -6.40 -1.67
N ASP A 23 6.48 -7.44 -1.49
CA ASP A 23 6.95 -8.81 -1.50
C ASP A 23 7.43 -9.19 -2.90
N LYS A 24 8.64 -9.73 -2.96
CA LYS A 24 9.19 -10.37 -4.16
C LYS A 24 9.66 -11.80 -3.87
N SER A 25 9.02 -12.46 -2.90
CA SER A 25 9.26 -13.89 -2.64
C SER A 25 8.95 -14.76 -3.86
N GLY A 26 9.43 -16.00 -3.84
CA GLY A 26 9.31 -16.91 -4.99
C GLY A 26 7.86 -17.13 -5.46
N SER A 27 6.86 -17.06 -4.58
CA SER A 27 5.44 -17.16 -4.91
C SER A 27 4.94 -16.06 -5.84
N MET A 28 5.55 -14.87 -5.80
CA MET A 28 5.20 -13.74 -6.67
C MET A 28 5.44 -13.99 -8.16
N ALA A 29 6.21 -15.02 -8.52
CA ALA A 29 6.57 -15.33 -9.92
C ALA A 29 5.36 -15.50 -10.85
N SER A 30 4.24 -16.02 -10.34
CA SER A 30 3.00 -16.22 -11.13
C SER A 30 2.30 -14.92 -11.55
N GLN A 31 2.67 -13.78 -10.95
CA GLN A 31 2.11 -12.47 -11.28
C GLN A 31 2.87 -11.76 -12.42
N GLY A 32 3.98 -12.35 -12.90
CA GLY A 32 4.75 -11.86 -14.03
C GLY A 32 5.27 -10.44 -13.83
N GLU A 33 5.08 -9.59 -14.83
CA GLU A 33 5.52 -8.18 -14.81
C GLU A 33 4.53 -7.22 -14.14
N ALA A 34 3.35 -7.73 -13.78
CA ALA A 34 2.28 -6.87 -13.28
C ALA A 34 2.65 -6.11 -11.99
N PRO A 35 3.32 -6.69 -10.98
CA PRO A 35 3.69 -5.97 -9.77
C PRO A 35 4.53 -4.71 -10.03
N ALA A 36 5.60 -4.81 -10.83
CA ALA A 36 6.45 -3.68 -11.16
C ALA A 36 5.67 -2.58 -11.89
N LYS A 37 4.95 -2.95 -12.95
CA LYS A 37 4.18 -2.03 -13.79
C LYS A 37 3.04 -1.35 -13.02
N ARG A 38 2.29 -2.10 -12.20
CA ARG A 38 1.12 -1.59 -11.50
C ARG A 38 1.50 -0.75 -10.29
N LEU A 39 2.55 -1.13 -9.56
CA LEU A 39 3.09 -0.30 -8.49
C LEU A 39 3.63 1.02 -9.02
N CYS A 40 4.41 0.98 -10.12
CA CYS A 40 4.89 2.19 -10.77
C CYS A 40 3.72 3.11 -11.15
N GLY A 41 2.69 2.58 -11.82
CA GLY A 41 1.47 3.33 -12.16
C GLY A 41 0.75 3.87 -10.93
N PHE A 42 0.56 3.06 -9.88
CA PHE A 42 -0.06 3.51 -8.63
C PHE A 42 0.61 4.76 -8.07
N ILE A 43 1.95 4.80 -8.06
CA ILE A 43 2.71 5.92 -7.51
C ILE A 43 2.67 7.12 -8.47
N THR A 44 2.95 6.92 -9.76
CA THR A 44 3.04 8.01 -10.74
C THR A 44 1.70 8.67 -11.06
N ASP A 45 0.59 7.95 -10.85
CA ASP A 45 -0.77 8.49 -11.03
C ASP A 45 -1.19 9.43 -9.88
N GLN A 46 -0.46 9.44 -8.76
CA GLN A 46 -0.73 10.36 -7.66
C GLN A 46 -0.27 11.77 -8.03
N LYS A 47 -1.23 12.64 -8.33
CA LYS A 47 -0.96 14.04 -8.76
C LYS A 47 -0.66 14.97 -7.60
N GLY A 48 0.04 16.07 -7.87
CA GLY A 48 0.38 17.11 -6.89
C GLY A 48 1.69 16.82 -6.15
N ASP A 49 1.84 17.38 -4.96
CA ASP A 49 3.05 17.24 -4.15
C ASP A 49 3.07 15.88 -3.44
N VAL A 50 3.64 14.90 -4.11
CA VAL A 50 3.75 13.53 -3.63
C VAL A 50 5.19 13.05 -3.76
N THR A 51 5.77 12.64 -2.64
CA THR A 51 7.05 11.93 -2.60
C THR A 51 6.85 10.46 -2.26
N ALA A 52 7.72 9.60 -2.76
CA ALA A 52 7.61 8.17 -2.56
C ALA A 52 8.93 7.49 -2.22
N ASP A 53 8.83 6.50 -1.33
CA ASP A 53 9.82 5.44 -1.12
C ASP A 53 9.24 4.11 -1.57
N VAL A 54 10.08 3.30 -2.19
CA VAL A 54 9.72 1.93 -2.56
C VAL A 54 10.75 0.97 -1.98
N TRP A 55 10.26 -0.02 -1.28
CA TRP A 55 11.03 -1.11 -0.72
C TRP A 55 10.59 -2.45 -1.30
N THR A 56 11.52 -3.33 -1.49
CA THR A 56 11.26 -4.74 -1.81
C THR A 56 11.83 -5.64 -0.72
N PHE A 57 11.19 -6.78 -0.52
CA PHE A 57 11.69 -7.81 0.38
C PHE A 57 11.38 -9.21 -0.13
N SER A 58 12.13 -10.17 0.36
CA SER A 58 11.85 -11.62 0.26
C SER A 58 12.31 -12.30 1.55
N GLY A 59 13.28 -13.20 1.52
CA GLY A 59 13.84 -13.86 2.69
C GLY A 59 14.56 -12.94 3.67
N HIS A 60 15.11 -13.54 4.69
CA HIS A 60 15.83 -12.84 5.74
C HIS A 60 16.94 -11.94 5.19
N ASN A 61 17.07 -10.71 5.73
CA ASN A 61 18.04 -9.68 5.34
C ASN A 61 18.01 -9.23 3.87
N THR A 62 16.90 -9.41 3.16
CA THR A 62 16.76 -8.97 1.76
C THR A 62 15.97 -7.67 1.59
N CYS A 63 15.46 -7.09 2.68
CA CYS A 63 14.70 -5.84 2.63
C CYS A 63 15.58 -4.70 2.11
N LYS A 64 15.19 -4.11 0.98
CA LYS A 64 15.99 -3.11 0.26
C LYS A 64 15.13 -1.96 -0.23
N LYS A 65 15.59 -0.74 0.00
CA LYS A 65 15.01 0.46 -0.60
C LYS A 65 15.50 0.61 -2.04
N ILE A 66 14.59 0.58 -3.00
CA ILE A 66 14.88 0.73 -4.44
C ILE A 66 14.55 2.13 -4.98
N VAL A 67 13.62 2.83 -4.32
CA VAL A 67 13.33 4.25 -4.58
C VAL A 67 13.42 4.99 -3.24
N ASN A 68 14.13 6.12 -3.21
CA ASN A 68 14.39 6.89 -2.01
C ASN A 68 13.97 8.35 -2.20
N ASN A 69 12.91 8.75 -1.51
CA ASN A 69 12.39 10.12 -1.41
C ASN A 69 12.30 10.85 -2.78
N LYS A 70 11.70 10.19 -3.77
CA LYS A 70 11.52 10.77 -5.10
C LYS A 70 10.14 11.38 -5.28
N PRO A 71 10.02 12.49 -6.04
CA PRO A 71 8.73 12.92 -6.55
C PRO A 71 8.02 11.77 -7.26
N SER A 72 6.71 11.61 -7.05
CA SER A 72 5.95 10.49 -7.62
C SER A 72 6.09 10.39 -9.15
N SER A 73 6.18 11.52 -9.84
CA SER A 73 6.36 11.59 -11.29
C SER A 73 7.71 11.09 -11.82
N GLU A 74 8.71 10.96 -10.93
CA GLU A 74 10.07 10.53 -11.27
C GLU A 74 10.35 9.08 -10.85
N VAL A 75 9.36 8.40 -10.28
CA VAL A 75 9.50 7.02 -9.83
C VAL A 75 9.56 6.09 -11.04
N ILE A 76 10.60 5.28 -11.08
CA ILE A 76 10.79 4.22 -12.07
C ILE A 76 11.03 2.93 -11.28
N ILE A 77 10.27 1.91 -11.63
CA ILE A 77 10.37 0.56 -11.06
C ILE A 77 10.49 -0.41 -12.23
N THR A 78 11.55 -1.19 -12.22
CA THR A 78 11.84 -2.16 -13.29
C THR A 78 11.39 -3.56 -12.90
N GLN A 79 11.29 -4.44 -13.89
CA GLN A 79 11.04 -5.86 -13.63
C GLN A 79 12.18 -6.52 -12.85
N GLU A 80 13.41 -6.07 -13.04
CA GLU A 80 14.57 -6.57 -12.29
C GLU A 80 14.46 -6.28 -10.79
N ASP A 81 13.97 -5.09 -10.42
CA ASP A 81 13.73 -4.72 -9.02
C ASP A 81 12.76 -5.67 -8.32
N MET A 82 11.81 -6.22 -9.07
CA MET A 82 10.75 -7.14 -8.61
C MET A 82 11.02 -8.60 -8.96
N SER A 83 12.25 -8.96 -9.34
CA SER A 83 12.60 -10.33 -9.67
C SER A 83 12.33 -11.26 -8.48
N PRO A 84 11.44 -12.26 -8.62
CA PRO A 84 11.03 -13.12 -7.52
C PRO A 84 12.18 -14.00 -7.03
N ASP A 85 12.36 -14.08 -5.71
CA ASP A 85 13.40 -14.90 -5.08
C ASP A 85 13.07 -15.19 -3.61
N GLY A 86 13.43 -16.39 -3.14
CA GLY A 86 13.47 -16.75 -1.72
C GLY A 86 12.11 -16.89 -1.03
N SER A 87 12.16 -16.78 0.27
CA SER A 87 11.07 -16.90 1.25
C SER A 87 10.45 -15.53 1.59
N THR A 88 9.67 -15.43 2.69
CA THR A 88 8.91 -14.24 3.05
C THR A 88 9.25 -13.81 4.49
N ALA A 89 10.17 -12.84 4.65
CA ALA A 89 10.53 -12.26 5.93
C ALA A 89 9.72 -10.98 6.20
N PHE A 90 8.41 -11.12 6.38
CA PHE A 90 7.46 -10.01 6.41
C PHE A 90 7.61 -9.15 7.67
N TRP A 91 7.65 -9.76 8.88
CA TRP A 91 7.69 -9.01 10.13
C TRP A 91 8.92 -8.11 10.23
N SER A 92 10.10 -8.66 9.98
CA SER A 92 11.35 -7.90 10.04
C SER A 92 11.39 -6.78 8.98
N SER A 93 10.88 -7.05 7.78
CA SER A 93 10.83 -6.07 6.69
C SER A 93 9.89 -4.91 7.00
N VAL A 94 8.70 -5.19 7.53
CA VAL A 94 7.75 -4.14 7.97
C VAL A 94 8.40 -3.25 9.04
N CYS A 95 9.07 -3.84 10.03
CA CYS A 95 9.74 -3.07 11.08
C CYS A 95 10.86 -2.20 10.53
N THR A 96 11.70 -2.74 9.63
CA THR A 96 12.78 -1.98 8.96
C THR A 96 12.25 -0.77 8.22
N VAL A 97 11.19 -0.95 7.43
CA VAL A 97 10.56 0.13 6.66
C VAL A 97 9.94 1.19 7.55
N ILE A 98 9.29 0.78 8.65
CA ILE A 98 8.70 1.72 9.59
C ILE A 98 9.77 2.57 10.28
N ASP A 99 10.90 1.99 10.70
CA ASP A 99 11.98 2.72 11.34
C ASP A 99 12.62 3.75 10.41
N ASP A 100 12.84 3.37 9.15
CA ASP A 100 13.31 4.31 8.13
C ASP A 100 12.27 5.41 7.84
N MET A 101 11.00 5.05 7.71
CA MET A 101 9.91 5.99 7.48
C MET A 101 9.80 7.04 8.59
N ILE A 102 9.91 6.62 9.86
CA ILE A 102 9.94 7.51 11.01
C ILE A 102 11.13 8.47 10.93
N THR A 103 12.31 7.92 10.62
CA THR A 103 13.55 8.72 10.47
C THR A 103 13.39 9.78 9.38
N ASN A 104 12.85 9.40 8.22
CA ASN A 104 12.60 10.32 7.11
C ASN A 104 11.59 11.40 7.49
N ILE A 105 10.44 11.04 8.07
CA ILE A 105 9.43 12.00 8.52
C ILE A 105 10.03 12.98 9.53
N MET A 106 10.83 12.50 10.48
CA MET A 106 11.47 13.37 11.48
C MET A 106 12.48 14.33 10.85
N GLY A 107 13.19 13.90 9.81
CA GLY A 107 14.17 14.70 9.07
C GLY A 107 13.57 15.72 8.09
N MET A 108 12.30 15.59 7.72
CA MET A 108 11.65 16.53 6.79
C MET A 108 11.49 17.92 7.44
N PRO A 109 11.84 19.01 6.72
CA PRO A 109 11.63 20.38 7.21
C PRO A 109 10.15 20.67 7.52
N GLU A 110 9.26 20.20 6.65
CA GLU A 110 7.81 20.26 6.83
C GLU A 110 7.25 18.85 6.82
N LYS A 111 6.39 18.57 7.80
CA LYS A 111 5.76 17.25 7.90
C LYS A 111 4.71 17.08 6.81
N PRO A 112 4.63 15.91 6.15
CA PRO A 112 3.60 15.68 5.16
C PRO A 112 2.20 15.70 5.79
N ASN A 113 1.24 16.28 5.09
CA ASN A 113 -0.17 16.29 5.53
C ASN A 113 -0.77 14.88 5.51
N THR A 114 -0.29 14.05 4.60
CA THR A 114 -0.74 12.67 4.44
C THR A 114 0.46 11.74 4.38
N THR A 115 0.45 10.73 5.24
CA THR A 115 1.46 9.67 5.23
C THR A 115 0.78 8.32 5.02
N ILE A 116 1.30 7.52 4.11
CA ILE A 116 0.70 6.26 3.69
C ILE A 116 1.79 5.19 3.65
N LEU A 117 1.51 4.04 4.24
CA LEU A 117 2.29 2.82 4.08
C LEU A 117 1.43 1.76 3.37
N VAL A 118 1.89 1.25 2.25
CA VAL A 118 1.25 0.16 1.52
C VAL A 118 2.09 -1.09 1.64
N LEU A 119 1.53 -2.13 2.22
CA LEU A 119 2.11 -3.46 2.34
C LEU A 119 1.48 -4.36 1.27
N TYR A 120 2.28 -4.88 0.36
CA TYR A 120 1.83 -5.76 -0.73
C TYR A 120 2.54 -7.11 -0.64
N THR A 121 1.79 -8.18 -0.45
CA THR A 121 2.31 -9.55 -0.28
C THR A 121 1.33 -10.60 -0.79
N ASP A 122 1.82 -11.76 -1.19
CA ASP A 122 1.02 -12.92 -1.58
C ASP A 122 1.22 -14.13 -0.65
N GLY A 123 1.95 -13.94 0.44
CA GLY A 123 2.34 -15.02 1.33
C GLY A 123 2.27 -14.70 2.81
N HIS A 124 2.30 -15.77 3.58
CA HIS A 124 2.45 -15.71 5.02
C HIS A 124 3.92 -15.54 5.41
N GLU A 125 4.16 -14.82 6.51
CA GLU A 125 5.45 -14.77 7.18
C GLU A 125 6.04 -16.18 7.40
N ASN A 126 7.27 -16.40 6.96
CA ASN A 126 7.93 -17.70 7.12
C ASN A 126 9.47 -17.65 7.28
N ASP A 127 10.10 -16.47 7.26
CA ASP A 127 11.58 -16.37 7.33
C ASP A 127 12.12 -15.18 8.14
N SER A 128 11.29 -14.46 8.89
CA SER A 128 11.81 -13.50 9.86
C SER A 128 12.50 -14.23 11.01
N ARG A 129 13.68 -13.73 11.42
CA ARG A 129 14.55 -14.41 12.38
C ARG A 129 14.75 -13.57 13.62
N ASP A 130 15.50 -14.12 14.57
CA ASP A 130 15.88 -13.50 15.81
C ASP A 130 14.66 -12.98 16.60
N GLU A 131 14.63 -11.72 16.93
CA GLU A 131 13.53 -11.11 17.67
C GLU A 131 12.23 -11.00 16.89
N TYR A 132 12.30 -11.10 15.55
CA TYR A 132 11.14 -11.05 14.66
C TYR A 132 10.51 -12.41 14.36
N CYS A 133 10.95 -13.48 15.03
CA CYS A 133 10.42 -14.83 14.81
C CYS A 133 9.08 -15.04 15.52
N GLY A 134 8.12 -15.65 14.83
CA GLY A 134 6.85 -16.14 15.37
C GLY A 134 6.01 -15.06 16.06
N SER A 135 5.37 -15.42 17.18
CA SER A 135 4.46 -14.52 17.90
C SER A 135 5.15 -13.29 18.50
N LYS A 136 6.45 -13.38 18.80
CA LYS A 136 7.24 -12.25 19.28
C LYS A 136 7.41 -11.21 18.17
N GLY A 137 7.79 -11.65 16.96
CA GLY A 137 7.92 -10.78 15.78
C GLY A 137 6.60 -10.12 15.41
N MET A 138 5.51 -10.86 15.38
CA MET A 138 4.17 -10.32 15.16
C MET A 138 3.82 -9.22 16.16
N LYS A 139 4.12 -9.40 17.47
CA LYS A 139 3.87 -8.40 18.49
C LYS A 139 4.72 -7.13 18.31
N ILE A 140 5.99 -7.28 17.94
CA ILE A 140 6.89 -6.15 17.66
C ILE A 140 6.33 -5.38 16.45
N THR A 141 6.00 -6.06 15.38
CA THR A 141 5.41 -5.46 14.17
C THR A 141 4.12 -4.70 14.48
N LYS A 142 3.24 -5.30 15.28
CA LYS A 142 2.01 -4.65 15.75
C LYS A 142 2.30 -3.32 16.47
N ASN A 143 3.26 -3.32 17.40
CA ASN A 143 3.60 -2.11 18.14
C ASN A 143 4.15 -1.02 17.21
N LYS A 144 4.98 -1.37 16.23
CA LYS A 144 5.50 -0.45 15.21
C LYS A 144 4.40 0.13 14.33
N ILE A 145 3.47 -0.69 13.85
CA ILE A 145 2.31 -0.23 13.08
C ILE A 145 1.43 0.70 13.92
N MET A 146 1.13 0.34 15.15
CA MET A 146 0.37 1.22 16.05
C MET A 146 1.10 2.54 16.30
N GLU A 147 2.42 2.52 16.41
CA GLU A 147 3.23 3.72 16.59
C GLU A 147 3.07 4.70 15.42
N ILE A 148 3.25 4.24 14.17
CA ILE A 148 3.13 5.13 13.00
C ILE A 148 1.70 5.62 12.78
N GLN A 149 0.71 4.79 13.06
CA GLN A 149 -0.70 5.18 12.96
C GLN A 149 -1.05 6.28 13.98
N THR A 150 -0.56 6.16 15.22
CA THR A 150 -0.96 7.07 16.31
C THR A 150 -0.10 8.32 16.41
N LYS A 151 1.23 8.20 16.21
CA LYS A 151 2.15 9.34 16.37
C LYS A 151 2.37 10.12 15.06
N TYR A 152 2.28 9.45 13.91
CA TYR A 152 2.58 10.03 12.62
C TYR A 152 1.36 10.10 11.69
N ASN A 153 0.17 9.80 12.23
CA ASN A 153 -1.11 9.83 11.50
C ASN A 153 -1.06 9.10 10.14
N THR A 154 -0.35 7.96 10.11
CA THR A 154 -0.13 7.17 8.91
C THR A 154 -1.30 6.23 8.65
N ILE A 155 -1.82 6.22 7.43
CA ILE A 155 -2.74 5.18 6.97
C ILE A 155 -1.92 3.99 6.48
N VAL A 156 -2.18 2.81 7.02
CA VAL A 156 -1.51 1.56 6.63
C VAL A 156 -2.47 0.67 5.87
N TYR A 157 -2.15 0.36 4.62
CA TYR A 157 -2.89 -0.58 3.78
C TYR A 157 -2.19 -1.94 3.72
N LEU A 158 -2.97 -3.01 3.76
CA LEU A 158 -2.51 -4.37 3.46
C LEU A 158 -3.24 -4.91 2.22
N LEU A 159 -2.49 -5.15 1.16
CA LEU A 159 -2.96 -5.75 -0.09
C LEU A 159 -2.45 -7.20 -0.11
N GLY A 160 -3.33 -8.17 0.07
CA GLY A 160 -2.96 -9.56 0.27
C GLY A 160 -3.52 -10.51 -0.79
N ALA A 161 -2.70 -11.41 -1.32
CA ALA A 161 -3.19 -12.58 -2.08
C ALA A 161 -2.85 -13.87 -1.33
N ASN A 162 -3.63 -14.92 -1.58
CA ASN A 162 -3.45 -16.24 -0.94
C ASN A 162 -3.43 -16.19 0.62
N ILE A 163 -3.82 -15.07 1.21
CA ILE A 163 -3.93 -14.87 2.65
C ILE A 163 -5.30 -14.26 2.97
N ASN A 164 -5.75 -14.39 4.21
CA ASN A 164 -6.84 -13.56 4.71
C ASN A 164 -6.25 -12.23 5.19
N SER A 165 -6.25 -11.21 4.32
CA SER A 165 -5.62 -9.92 4.62
C SER A 165 -6.22 -9.23 5.85
N LYS A 166 -7.52 -9.44 6.13
CA LYS A 166 -8.18 -8.88 7.33
C LYS A 166 -7.69 -9.55 8.61
N GLU A 167 -7.47 -10.85 8.58
CA GLU A 167 -6.96 -11.61 9.73
C GLU A 167 -5.49 -11.27 9.98
N VAL A 168 -4.66 -11.33 8.94
CA VAL A 168 -3.24 -10.97 9.02
C VAL A 168 -3.07 -9.52 9.45
N GLY A 169 -3.77 -8.58 8.82
CA GLY A 169 -3.75 -7.17 9.17
C GLY A 169 -4.21 -6.91 10.60
N GLY A 170 -5.31 -7.52 11.02
CA GLY A 170 -5.82 -7.42 12.39
C GLY A 170 -4.82 -7.91 13.43
N SER A 171 -4.08 -8.98 13.14
CA SER A 171 -3.05 -9.51 14.03
C SER A 171 -1.91 -8.51 14.29
N ILE A 172 -1.63 -7.63 13.33
CA ILE A 172 -0.60 -6.59 13.40
C ILE A 172 -1.15 -5.18 13.57
N GLY A 173 -2.44 -5.03 13.89
CA GLY A 173 -3.03 -3.75 14.26
C GLY A 173 -3.52 -2.87 13.09
N ILE A 174 -3.69 -3.45 11.90
CA ILE A 174 -4.33 -2.78 10.76
C ILE A 174 -5.85 -3.06 10.81
N LEU A 175 -6.65 -2.03 10.66
CA LEU A 175 -8.11 -2.19 10.65
C LEU A 175 -8.56 -2.96 9.39
N PRO A 176 -9.60 -3.81 9.49
CA PRO A 176 -10.12 -4.60 8.36
C PRO A 176 -10.51 -3.76 7.14
N ASP A 177 -10.92 -2.51 7.36
CA ASP A 177 -11.31 -1.59 6.30
C ASP A 177 -10.14 -1.13 5.41
N TYR A 178 -8.91 -1.26 5.89
CA TYR A 178 -7.66 -0.95 5.16
C TYR A 178 -6.95 -2.20 4.64
N CYS A 179 -7.57 -3.37 4.78
CA CYS A 179 -7.08 -4.63 4.25
C CYS A 179 -7.93 -5.06 3.06
N ILE A 180 -7.32 -5.51 1.97
CA ILE A 180 -8.02 -5.99 0.77
C ILE A 180 -7.35 -7.24 0.24
N ASP A 181 -8.17 -8.27 0.00
CA ASP A 181 -7.73 -9.48 -0.69
C ASP A 181 -7.77 -9.27 -2.21
N TYR A 182 -6.81 -9.84 -2.92
CA TYR A 182 -6.83 -9.82 -4.38
C TYR A 182 -6.57 -11.22 -4.96
N HIS A 183 -7.08 -11.45 -6.16
CA HIS A 183 -6.82 -12.68 -6.88
C HIS A 183 -5.36 -12.75 -7.33
N HIS A 184 -4.66 -13.84 -7.05
CA HIS A 184 -3.23 -14.04 -7.34
C HIS A 184 -2.98 -14.21 -8.85
N SER A 185 -3.09 -13.11 -9.59
CA SER A 185 -2.90 -13.03 -11.04
C SER A 185 -2.57 -11.59 -11.45
N GLU A 186 -2.15 -11.41 -12.71
CA GLU A 186 -1.92 -10.08 -13.28
C GLU A 186 -3.18 -9.19 -13.22
N ALA A 187 -4.37 -9.77 -13.45
CA ALA A 187 -5.64 -9.06 -13.38
C ALA A 187 -5.94 -8.62 -11.95
N GLY A 188 -5.79 -9.52 -10.97
CA GLY A 188 -5.97 -9.20 -9.55
C GLY A 188 -4.97 -8.15 -9.07
N CYS A 189 -3.70 -8.26 -9.46
CA CYS A 189 -2.69 -7.24 -9.21
C CYS A 189 -3.12 -5.87 -9.79
N THR A 190 -3.62 -5.84 -11.01
CA THR A 190 -4.13 -4.61 -11.64
C THR A 190 -5.28 -4.01 -10.85
N ASN A 191 -6.24 -4.83 -10.44
CA ASN A 191 -7.44 -4.38 -9.75
C ASN A 191 -7.11 -3.87 -8.34
N VAL A 192 -6.23 -4.54 -7.60
CA VAL A 192 -5.88 -4.13 -6.23
C VAL A 192 -5.10 -2.82 -6.22
N PHE A 193 -4.16 -2.61 -7.14
CA PHE A 193 -3.46 -1.32 -7.21
C PHE A 193 -4.37 -0.18 -7.70
N ARG A 194 -5.37 -0.47 -8.56
CA ARG A 194 -6.41 0.51 -8.89
C ARG A 194 -7.22 0.87 -7.65
N SER A 195 -7.68 -0.12 -6.88
CA SER A 195 -8.42 0.09 -5.63
C SER A 195 -7.60 0.91 -4.62
N ALA A 196 -6.31 0.63 -4.49
CA ALA A 196 -5.40 1.42 -3.65
C ALA A 196 -5.27 2.87 -4.15
N SER A 197 -5.13 3.07 -5.48
CA SER A 197 -5.05 4.41 -6.08
C SER A 197 -6.32 5.22 -5.82
N ASP A 198 -7.49 4.60 -5.97
CA ASP A 198 -8.79 5.25 -5.72
C ASP A 198 -8.94 5.61 -4.23
N ALA A 199 -8.57 4.72 -3.31
CA ALA A 199 -8.60 4.96 -1.88
C ALA A 199 -7.66 6.12 -1.47
N VAL A 200 -6.43 6.14 -1.99
CA VAL A 200 -5.47 7.22 -1.75
C VAL A 200 -5.97 8.56 -2.33
N THR A 201 -6.57 8.55 -3.51
CA THR A 201 -7.16 9.75 -4.13
C THR A 201 -8.29 10.32 -3.26
N ARG A 202 -9.19 9.47 -2.77
CA ARG A 202 -10.26 9.89 -1.85
C ARG A 202 -9.69 10.44 -0.54
N LEU A 203 -8.73 9.75 0.05
CA LEU A 203 -8.05 10.18 1.28
C LEU A 203 -7.45 11.58 1.14
N ARG A 204 -6.84 11.87 0.00
CA ARG A 204 -6.18 13.16 -0.28
C ARG A 204 -7.15 14.28 -0.63
N SER A 205 -8.40 13.98 -0.93
CA SER A 205 -9.43 14.98 -1.29
C SER A 205 -10.17 15.57 -0.10
N VAL A 206 -9.91 15.08 1.11
CA VAL A 206 -10.62 15.50 2.34
C VAL A 206 -9.63 16.08 3.36
N ASN A 207 -10.12 16.94 4.26
CA ASN A 207 -9.27 17.78 5.09
C ASN A 207 -9.26 17.39 6.56
N THR A 208 -10.33 16.83 7.09
CA THR A 208 -10.40 16.44 8.50
C THR A 208 -9.92 15.02 8.73
N ASN A 209 -9.38 14.72 9.91
CA ASN A 209 -8.90 13.38 10.24
C ASN A 209 -10.03 12.33 10.19
N GLU A 210 -11.24 12.70 10.60
CA GLU A 210 -12.39 11.81 10.58
C GLU A 210 -12.80 11.45 9.14
N GLU A 211 -12.93 12.45 8.26
CA GLU A 211 -13.21 12.24 6.83
C GLU A 211 -12.09 11.42 6.17
N ARG A 212 -10.84 11.65 6.52
CA ARG A 212 -9.69 10.91 5.99
C ARG A 212 -9.74 9.44 6.35
N MET A 213 -10.02 9.12 7.61
CA MET A 213 -10.18 7.73 8.05
C MET A 213 -11.33 7.02 7.33
N HIS A 214 -12.42 7.75 7.02
CA HIS A 214 -13.54 7.19 6.27
C HIS A 214 -13.21 7.04 4.77
N ALA A 215 -12.64 8.07 4.16
CA ALA A 215 -12.29 8.12 2.74
C ALA A 215 -11.21 7.08 2.35
N ALA A 216 -10.30 6.74 3.28
CA ALA A 216 -9.26 5.75 3.10
C ALA A 216 -9.76 4.29 3.02
N ARG A 217 -11.00 4.00 3.42
CA ARG A 217 -11.53 2.62 3.47
C ARG A 217 -11.74 2.06 2.09
N PHE A 218 -11.44 0.79 1.91
CA PHE A 218 -11.83 0.07 0.71
C PHE A 218 -13.34 -0.17 0.67
N SER A 219 -13.97 0.24 -0.42
CA SER A 219 -15.40 0.00 -0.66
C SER A 219 -15.69 -1.48 -0.94
N GLN A 220 -16.97 -1.87 -0.82
CA GLN A 220 -17.38 -3.24 -1.14
C GLN A 220 -17.13 -3.57 -2.63
N LEU A 221 -17.29 -2.61 -3.54
CA LEU A 221 -17.03 -2.80 -4.97
C LEU A 221 -15.54 -3.08 -5.22
N GLU A 222 -14.64 -2.30 -4.63
CA GLU A 222 -13.19 -2.51 -4.74
C GLU A 222 -12.80 -3.89 -4.26
N ARG A 223 -13.33 -4.34 -3.12
CA ARG A 223 -13.08 -5.67 -2.56
C ARG A 223 -13.57 -6.78 -3.51
N THR A 224 -14.78 -6.65 -4.05
CA THR A 224 -15.34 -7.64 -4.96
C THR A 224 -14.55 -7.71 -6.27
N THR A 225 -14.19 -6.55 -6.83
CA THR A 225 -13.44 -6.50 -8.09
C THR A 225 -12.02 -7.06 -7.95
N SER A 226 -11.37 -6.84 -6.81
CA SER A 226 -10.00 -7.29 -6.60
C SER A 226 -9.85 -8.82 -6.53
N ILE A 227 -10.88 -9.54 -6.08
CA ILE A 227 -10.87 -11.01 -5.98
C ILE A 227 -11.40 -11.73 -7.22
N GLN A 228 -11.94 -11.01 -8.22
CA GLN A 228 -12.44 -11.63 -9.45
C GLN A 228 -11.32 -12.30 -10.24
N SER A 229 -11.57 -13.53 -10.68
CA SER A 229 -10.65 -14.21 -11.58
C SER A 229 -10.74 -13.64 -13.01
N PRO A 230 -9.67 -13.77 -13.81
CA PRO A 230 -9.71 -13.34 -15.22
C PRO A 230 -10.83 -13.96 -16.03
N ASP A 231 -11.21 -15.19 -15.70
CA ASP A 231 -12.25 -15.96 -16.41
C ASP A 231 -13.67 -15.48 -16.12
N GLU A 232 -13.89 -14.84 -14.97
CA GLU A 232 -15.19 -14.27 -14.58
C GLU A 232 -15.51 -12.97 -15.29
N VAL A 233 -14.50 -12.22 -15.73
CA VAL A 233 -14.66 -10.94 -16.43
C VAL A 233 -15.08 -11.11 -17.89
N THR A 234 -14.92 -12.29 -18.48
CA THR A 234 -15.19 -12.57 -19.90
C THR A 234 -16.62 -13.02 -20.21
N LEU A 235 -17.50 -13.15 -19.23
CA LEU A 235 -18.91 -13.43 -19.51
C LEU A 235 -19.68 -12.13 -19.72
N PRO A 236 -19.99 -11.74 -20.97
CA PRO A 236 -20.95 -10.67 -21.22
C PRO A 236 -22.30 -11.15 -20.68
N TYR A 237 -23.01 -10.23 -20.03
CA TYR A 237 -24.40 -10.36 -19.61
C TYR A 237 -25.29 -10.74 -20.81
N ARG A 238 -25.26 -12.01 -21.23
CA ARG A 238 -26.19 -12.53 -22.23
C ARG A 238 -27.27 -13.33 -21.55
N LEU A 239 -28.38 -12.60 -21.34
CA LEU A 239 -29.75 -13.09 -21.47
C LEU A 239 -30.08 -14.43 -20.79
N ARG A 240 -30.49 -14.41 -19.53
CA ARG A 240 -31.57 -15.26 -19.10
C ARG A 240 -32.90 -14.60 -19.54
N ARG A 241 -33.34 -14.93 -20.75
CA ARG A 241 -34.73 -14.87 -21.21
C ARG A 241 -35.04 -16.22 -21.82
N SER A 242 -35.77 -17.02 -21.12
CA SER A 242 -36.86 -17.89 -21.53
C SER A 242 -37.37 -18.62 -20.31
#